data_213122fb438c07478c7fe8fe5faf52be
#
_entry.id   213122fb438c07478c7fe8fe5faf52be
#
_cell.length_a   1.000
_cell.length_b   1.000
_cell.length_c   1.000
_cell.angle_alpha   90.00
_cell.angle_beta   90.00
_cell.angle_gamma   90.00
#
_symmetry.space_group_name_H-M   'P 1'
#
loop_
_entity.id
_entity.type
_entity.pdbx_description
1 polymer ?
#
loop_
_entity_poly.entity_id
_entity_poly.type
_entity_poly.pdbx_seq_one_letter_code
_entity_poly.pdbx_strand_id
1 'polypeptide(L)'
;MAMEVKIHKKLGEYELDVHWKSTKKRIGILGASGSGKSLTLKSIAGIEHPDQGHIQIGDHVLYDSDSRICLKPQKRNVGYMFQNYALFPTMTVEQNVGAGLAGDKKKKQEQVQKMIRHFRLEGLEKRLP
;
A
#
# COMPACT_ATOMS: atom_id res chain seq x y z
N MET A 1 -3.79 17.04 2.30
CA MET A 1 -4.37 16.07 1.36
C MET A 1 -5.48 15.35 2.11
N ALA A 2 -6.69 15.39 1.58
CA ALA A 2 -7.83 14.72 2.21
C ALA A 2 -7.85 13.25 1.80
N MET A 3 -8.32 12.38 2.69
CA MET A 3 -8.55 10.97 2.41
C MET A 3 -9.96 10.60 2.89
N GLU A 4 -10.71 9.95 2.03
CA GLU A 4 -12.02 9.40 2.33
C GLU A 4 -12.02 7.91 2.01
N VAL A 5 -12.48 7.13 2.98
CA VAL A 5 -12.60 5.68 2.85
C VAL A 5 -13.98 5.27 3.33
N LYS A 6 -14.76 4.72 2.42
CA LYS A 6 -16.03 4.08 2.68
C LYS A 6 -15.99 2.69 2.03
N ILE A 7 -16.07 1.65 2.84
CA ILE A 7 -15.92 0.26 2.40
C ILE A 7 -17.04 -0.55 3.03
N HIS A 8 -17.80 -1.21 2.18
CA HIS A 8 -18.68 -2.30 2.58
C HIS A 8 -18.24 -3.57 1.89
N LYS A 9 -18.02 -4.64 2.65
CA LYS A 9 -17.63 -5.96 2.12
C LYS A 9 -18.17 -7.07 2.99
N LYS A 10 -18.83 -8.04 2.37
CA LYS A 10 -19.35 -9.23 3.03
C LYS A 10 -18.47 -10.44 2.74
N LEU A 11 -18.06 -11.14 3.77
CA LEU A 11 -17.22 -12.35 3.72
C LEU A 11 -17.86 -13.45 4.57
N GLY A 12 -18.74 -14.25 3.96
CA GLY A 12 -19.52 -15.24 4.68
C GLY A 12 -20.43 -14.58 5.72
N GLU A 13 -20.25 -14.93 6.99
CA GLU A 13 -20.97 -14.32 8.11
C GLU A 13 -20.34 -13.00 8.61
N TYR A 14 -19.13 -12.70 8.17
CA TYR A 14 -18.43 -11.47 8.53
C TYR A 14 -18.78 -10.34 7.56
N GLU A 15 -19.08 -9.18 8.11
CA GLU A 15 -19.39 -7.97 7.37
C GLU A 15 -18.45 -6.83 7.81
N LEU A 16 -17.72 -6.28 6.86
CA LEU A 16 -16.92 -5.08 7.07
C LEU A 16 -17.72 -3.88 6.60
N ASP A 17 -17.98 -2.95 7.51
CA ASP A 17 -18.55 -1.64 7.21
C ASP A 17 -17.69 -0.57 7.87
N VAL A 18 -16.98 0.19 7.05
CA VAL A 18 -16.01 1.21 7.48
C VAL A 18 -16.25 2.51 6.74
N HIS A 19 -16.39 3.58 7.48
CA HIS A 19 -16.47 4.92 6.90
C HIS A 19 -15.71 5.94 7.75
N TRP A 20 -14.74 6.60 7.14
CA TRP A 20 -14.03 7.72 7.76
C TRP A 20 -13.45 8.68 6.73
N LYS A 21 -13.22 9.93 7.18
CA LYS A 21 -12.52 10.99 6.44
C LYS A 21 -11.43 11.59 7.31
N SER A 22 -10.33 11.97 6.70
CA SER A 22 -9.23 12.64 7.39
C SER A 22 -8.46 13.56 6.46
N THR A 23 -8.00 14.68 6.99
CA THR A 23 -7.04 15.59 6.34
C THR A 23 -5.63 15.43 6.90
N LYS A 24 -5.46 14.53 7.86
CA LYS A 24 -4.19 14.31 8.55
C LYS A 24 -3.21 13.52 7.68
N LYS A 25 -1.93 13.82 7.81
CA LYS A 25 -0.85 13.11 7.09
C LYS A 25 -0.59 11.71 7.64
N ARG A 26 -0.98 11.44 8.88
CA ARG A 26 -0.81 10.15 9.56
C ARG A 26 -2.13 9.74 10.18
N ILE A 27 -2.53 8.51 9.95
CA ILE A 27 -3.79 7.94 10.42
C ILE A 27 -3.46 6.60 11.07
N GLY A 28 -3.92 6.39 12.30
CA GLY A 28 -3.85 5.11 12.99
C GLY A 28 -5.20 4.39 12.91
N ILE A 29 -5.19 3.11 12.59
CA ILE A 29 -6.38 2.25 12.62
C ILE A 29 -6.20 1.27 13.78
N LEU A 30 -7.08 1.37 14.78
CA LEU A 30 -7.08 0.53 15.97
C LEU A 30 -8.27 -0.43 15.95
N GLY A 31 -8.10 -1.60 16.50
CA GLY A 31 -9.16 -2.60 16.63
C GLY A 31 -8.60 -3.96 17.02
N ALA A 32 -9.46 -4.84 17.51
CA ALA A 32 -9.11 -6.21 17.87
C ALA A 32 -8.61 -7.02 16.65
N SER A 33 -7.98 -8.16 16.90
CA SER A 33 -7.65 -9.10 15.83
C SER A 33 -8.94 -9.55 15.13
N GLY A 34 -8.91 -9.62 13.80
CA GLY A 34 -10.11 -9.95 13.01
C GLY A 34 -11.12 -8.82 12.79
N SER A 35 -10.85 -7.60 13.27
CA SER A 35 -11.76 -6.45 13.11
C SER A 35 -11.75 -5.81 11.70
N GLY A 36 -11.05 -6.39 10.73
CA GLY A 36 -11.02 -5.89 9.35
C GLY A 36 -9.95 -4.85 9.02
N LYS A 37 -9.01 -4.54 9.94
CA LYS A 37 -7.93 -3.57 9.69
C LYS A 37 -7.12 -3.89 8.43
N SER A 38 -6.64 -5.13 8.32
CA SER A 38 -5.87 -5.57 7.15
C SER A 38 -6.70 -5.57 5.86
N LEU A 39 -7.98 -5.92 5.96
CA LEU A 39 -8.90 -5.90 4.83
C LEU A 39 -9.14 -4.46 4.33
N THR A 40 -9.30 -3.52 5.25
CA THR A 40 -9.41 -2.08 4.93
C THR A 40 -8.18 -1.58 4.20
N LEU A 41 -6.98 -1.87 4.72
CA LEU A 41 -5.72 -1.46 4.10
C LEU A 41 -5.50 -2.12 2.73
N LYS A 42 -5.82 -3.41 2.59
CA LYS A 42 -5.76 -4.12 1.31
C LYS A 42 -6.74 -3.54 0.29
N SER A 43 -7.92 -3.13 0.72
CA SER A 43 -8.92 -2.48 -0.14
C SER A 43 -8.42 -1.12 -0.64
N ILE A 44 -7.77 -0.33 0.21
CA ILE A 44 -7.15 0.94 -0.19
C ILE A 44 -6.02 0.70 -1.21
N ALA A 45 -5.21 -0.32 -1.01
CA ALA A 45 -4.12 -0.68 -1.92
C ALA A 45 -4.60 -1.33 -3.23
N GLY A 46 -5.86 -1.79 -3.30
CA GLY A 46 -6.43 -2.48 -4.47
C GLY A 46 -6.07 -3.95 -4.57
N ILE A 47 -5.56 -4.55 -3.49
CA ILE A 47 -5.27 -5.98 -3.38
C ILE A 47 -6.58 -6.75 -3.16
N GLU A 48 -7.48 -6.16 -2.40
CA GLU A 48 -8.85 -6.63 -2.17
C GLU A 48 -9.85 -5.64 -2.75
N HIS A 49 -11.03 -6.14 -3.15
CA HIS A 49 -12.07 -5.30 -3.71
C HIS A 49 -13.27 -5.25 -2.77
N PRO A 50 -13.72 -4.05 -2.36
CA PRO A 50 -15.00 -3.89 -1.68
C PRO A 50 -16.16 -4.34 -2.56
N ASP A 51 -17.28 -4.71 -1.94
CA ASP A 51 -18.53 -4.96 -2.68
C ASP A 51 -19.20 -3.62 -3.04
N GLN A 52 -19.13 -2.65 -2.13
CA GLN A 52 -19.62 -1.30 -2.33
C GLN A 52 -18.72 -0.30 -1.58
N GLY A 53 -18.73 0.95 -2.03
CA GLY A 53 -18.09 2.05 -1.31
C GLY A 53 -17.37 3.04 -2.20
N HIS A 54 -16.54 3.85 -1.54
CA HIS A 54 -15.76 4.92 -2.15
C HIS A 54 -14.41 5.05 -1.46
N ILE A 55 -13.33 5.11 -2.22
CA ILE A 55 -11.99 5.33 -1.71
C ILE A 55 -11.34 6.43 -2.53
N GLN A 56 -11.00 7.53 -1.87
CA GLN A 56 -10.36 8.70 -2.50
C GLN A 56 -9.17 9.19 -1.67
N ILE A 57 -8.11 9.56 -2.34
CA ILE A 57 -6.90 10.17 -1.75
C ILE A 57 -6.59 11.46 -2.52
N GLY A 58 -6.72 12.60 -1.87
CA GLY A 58 -6.65 13.90 -2.54
C GLY A 58 -7.74 14.00 -3.62
N ASP A 59 -7.32 14.29 -4.84
CA ASP A 59 -8.21 14.39 -6.01
C ASP A 59 -8.35 13.08 -6.80
N HIS A 60 -7.68 11.99 -6.31
CA HIS A 60 -7.68 10.70 -6.99
C HIS A 60 -8.71 9.75 -6.38
N VAL A 61 -9.73 9.40 -7.14
CA VAL A 61 -10.67 8.32 -6.80
C VAL A 61 -10.04 7.00 -7.19
N LEU A 62 -9.79 6.14 -6.19
CA LEU A 62 -9.17 4.82 -6.38
C LEU A 62 -10.20 3.71 -6.58
N TYR A 63 -11.35 3.84 -5.94
CA TYR A 63 -12.49 2.95 -6.03
C TYR A 63 -13.79 3.74 -5.82
N ASP A 64 -14.78 3.43 -6.63
CA ASP A 64 -16.14 3.95 -6.48
C ASP A 64 -17.13 2.99 -7.14
N SER A 65 -18.01 2.39 -6.33
CA SER A 65 -18.98 1.40 -6.79
C SER A 65 -20.06 2.01 -7.70
N ASP A 66 -20.46 3.25 -7.42
CA ASP A 66 -21.55 3.91 -8.14
C ASP A 66 -21.07 4.38 -9.52
N SER A 67 -19.88 4.92 -9.61
CA SER A 67 -19.23 5.36 -10.85
C SER A 67 -18.48 4.22 -11.57
N ARG A 68 -18.49 3.01 -11.03
CA ARG A 68 -17.78 1.84 -11.55
C ARG A 68 -16.28 2.05 -11.75
N ILE A 69 -15.66 2.82 -10.84
CA ILE A 69 -14.22 3.06 -10.81
C ILE A 69 -13.56 2.01 -9.93
N CYS A 70 -12.60 1.27 -10.48
CA CYS A 70 -11.78 0.33 -9.75
C CYS A 70 -10.36 0.33 -10.32
N LEU A 71 -9.50 1.20 -9.79
CA LEU A 71 -8.12 1.27 -10.26
C LEU A 71 -7.33 0.05 -9.83
N LYS A 72 -6.54 -0.50 -10.76
CA LYS A 72 -5.58 -1.56 -10.45
C LYS A 72 -4.53 -1.05 -9.46
N PRO A 73 -3.93 -1.91 -8.60
CA PRO A 73 -2.93 -1.50 -7.62
C PRO A 73 -1.81 -0.64 -8.19
N GLN A 74 -1.30 -1.01 -9.38
CA GLN A 74 -0.21 -0.30 -10.07
C GLN A 74 -0.55 1.16 -10.46
N LYS A 75 -1.85 1.47 -10.56
CA LYS A 75 -2.34 2.81 -10.92
C LYS A 75 -2.77 3.65 -9.71
N ARG A 76 -2.77 3.05 -8.51
CA ARG A 76 -3.20 3.76 -7.29
C ARG A 76 -2.12 4.64 -6.68
N ASN A 77 -0.87 4.44 -7.06
CA ASN A 77 0.30 5.13 -6.48
C ASN A 77 0.34 5.01 -4.94
N VAL A 78 0.00 3.83 -4.44
CA VAL A 78 -0.04 3.48 -3.01
C VAL A 78 0.98 2.39 -2.75
N GLY A 79 1.86 2.59 -1.77
CA GLY A 79 2.72 1.54 -1.24
C GLY A 79 2.00 0.74 -0.16
N TYR A 80 2.02 -0.57 -0.23
CA TYR A 80 1.46 -1.48 0.78
C TYR A 80 2.57 -2.34 1.37
N MET A 81 2.75 -2.28 2.69
CA MET A 81 3.69 -3.14 3.39
C MET A 81 2.94 -4.31 4.00
N PHE A 82 3.26 -5.52 3.54
CA PHE A 82 2.70 -6.75 4.09
C PHE A 82 3.24 -7.03 5.49
N GLN A 83 2.49 -7.75 6.30
CA GLN A 83 2.89 -8.12 7.65
C GLN A 83 4.16 -8.99 7.70
N ASN A 84 4.41 -9.77 6.65
CA ASN A 84 5.62 -10.57 6.45
C ASN A 84 6.70 -9.85 5.61
N TYR A 85 6.57 -8.52 5.47
CA TYR A 85 7.46 -7.64 4.70
C TYR A 85 7.55 -7.92 3.20
N ALA A 86 7.12 -9.09 2.71
CA ALA A 86 7.05 -9.50 1.29
C ALA A 86 8.31 -9.14 0.47
N LEU A 87 9.49 -9.47 1.00
CA LEU A 87 10.74 -9.33 0.26
C LEU A 87 10.78 -10.34 -0.90
N PHE A 88 11.40 -9.96 -2.01
CA PHE A 88 11.68 -10.86 -3.11
C PHE A 88 12.88 -11.74 -2.75
N PRO A 89 12.68 -13.05 -2.49
CA PRO A 89 13.75 -13.90 -1.93
C PRO A 89 14.90 -14.17 -2.91
N THR A 90 14.66 -13.99 -4.20
CA THR A 90 15.65 -14.17 -5.28
C THR A 90 16.39 -12.88 -5.64
N MET A 91 16.02 -11.76 -5.04
CA MET A 91 16.64 -10.45 -5.26
C MET A 91 17.57 -10.10 -4.10
N THR A 92 18.69 -9.47 -4.41
CA THR A 92 19.61 -8.94 -3.39
C THR A 92 18.98 -7.79 -2.64
N VAL A 93 19.60 -7.35 -1.53
CA VAL A 93 19.18 -6.18 -0.75
C VAL A 93 19.02 -4.96 -1.64
N GLU A 94 20.03 -4.62 -2.46
CA GLU A 94 19.95 -3.47 -3.35
C GLU A 94 18.84 -3.61 -4.41
N GLN A 95 18.59 -4.81 -4.92
CA GLN A 95 17.51 -5.07 -5.88
C GLN A 95 16.14 -4.93 -5.22
N ASN A 96 15.96 -5.44 -3.99
CA ASN A 96 14.74 -5.25 -3.21
C ASN A 96 14.46 -3.77 -2.93
N VAL A 97 15.47 -3.03 -2.49
CA VAL A 97 15.36 -1.57 -2.24
C VAL A 97 14.96 -0.83 -3.52
N GLY A 98 15.48 -1.25 -4.67
CA GLY A 98 15.21 -0.62 -5.96
C GLY A 98 13.95 -1.09 -6.68
N ALA A 99 13.27 -2.13 -6.19
CA ALA A 99 12.19 -2.82 -6.92
C ALA A 99 11.02 -1.91 -7.30
N GLY A 100 10.67 -0.94 -6.45
CA GLY A 100 9.56 0.00 -6.69
C GLY A 100 9.96 1.30 -7.39
N LEU A 101 11.23 1.49 -7.71
CA LEU A 101 11.71 2.73 -8.31
C LEU A 101 11.49 2.74 -9.83
N ALA A 102 10.88 3.82 -10.33
CA ALA A 102 10.74 4.10 -11.77
C ALA A 102 11.79 5.12 -12.22
N GLY A 103 12.10 5.16 -13.54
CA GLY A 103 12.94 6.17 -14.13
C GLY A 103 14.31 5.67 -14.61
N ASP A 104 15.22 6.61 -14.87
CA ASP A 104 16.56 6.37 -15.40
C ASP A 104 17.43 5.54 -14.44
N LYS A 105 18.23 4.61 -15.01
CA LYS A 105 19.09 3.68 -14.27
C LYS A 105 20.02 4.38 -13.28
N LYS A 106 20.63 5.49 -13.68
CA LYS A 106 21.56 6.25 -12.83
C LYS A 106 20.86 6.84 -11.62
N LYS A 107 19.70 7.49 -11.82
CA LYS A 107 18.90 8.07 -10.75
C LYS A 107 18.38 7.00 -9.79
N LYS A 108 17.96 5.85 -10.32
CA LYS A 108 17.56 4.71 -9.48
C LYS A 108 18.70 4.25 -8.59
N GLN A 109 19.89 4.09 -9.15
CA GLN A 109 21.05 3.63 -8.40
C GLN A 109 21.47 4.63 -7.31
N GLU A 110 21.42 5.92 -7.60
CA GLU A 110 21.68 6.97 -6.60
C GLU A 110 20.66 6.91 -5.44
N GLN A 111 19.38 6.71 -5.75
CA GLN A 111 18.34 6.57 -4.73
C GLN A 111 18.50 5.30 -3.89
N VAL A 112 18.83 4.17 -4.53
CA VAL A 112 19.13 2.91 -3.81
C VAL A 112 20.29 3.11 -2.85
N GLN A 113 21.41 3.69 -3.31
CA GLN A 113 22.57 3.94 -2.47
C GLN A 113 22.26 4.90 -1.31
N LYS A 114 21.41 5.90 -1.55
CA LYS A 114 20.95 6.79 -0.48
C LYS A 114 20.16 6.03 0.57
N MET A 115 19.27 5.12 0.18
CA MET A 115 18.49 4.30 1.12
C MET A 115 19.38 3.29 1.85
N ILE A 116 20.32 2.64 1.16
CA ILE A 116 21.31 1.74 1.78
C ILE A 116 22.03 2.44 2.92
N ARG A 117 22.57 3.65 2.68
CA ARG A 117 23.23 4.45 3.73
C ARG A 117 22.26 4.87 4.84
N HIS A 118 21.05 5.32 4.47
CA HIS A 118 20.06 5.78 5.44
C HIS A 118 19.67 4.69 6.45
N PHE A 119 19.55 3.45 5.97
CA PHE A 119 19.19 2.29 6.78
C PHE A 119 20.40 1.49 7.29
N ARG A 120 21.63 2.00 7.10
CA ARG A 120 22.89 1.34 7.54
C ARG A 120 23.04 -0.09 7.03
N LEU A 121 22.73 -0.28 5.74
CA LEU A 121 22.83 -1.57 5.06
C LEU A 121 24.10 -1.70 4.21
N GLU A 122 25.08 -0.80 4.40
CA GLU A 122 26.34 -0.83 3.67
C GLU A 122 27.08 -2.14 3.94
N GLY A 123 27.62 -2.73 2.88
CA GLY A 123 28.26 -4.07 2.91
C GLY A 123 27.30 -5.24 2.80
N LEU A 124 25.98 -5.01 2.79
CA LEU A 124 24.95 -6.05 2.65
C LEU A 124 24.27 -6.04 1.28
N GLU A 125 24.65 -5.13 0.38
CA GLU A 125 23.96 -4.83 -0.89
C GLU A 125 23.74 -6.05 -1.75
N LYS A 126 24.70 -6.97 -1.78
CA LYS A 126 24.70 -8.20 -2.60
C LYS A 126 24.10 -9.41 -1.91
N ARG A 127 23.74 -9.30 -0.63
CA ARG A 127 23.13 -10.43 0.11
C ARG A 127 21.68 -10.65 -0.31
N LEU A 128 21.26 -11.89 -0.20
CA LEU A 128 19.83 -12.27 -0.29
C LEU A 128 19.18 -12.11 1.08
N PRO A 129 17.86 -11.90 1.12
CA PRO A 129 17.07 -11.86 2.35
C PRO A 129 17.15 -13.13 3.18
#